data_d8424d862b8d98cd760f1a15151e7e8a
#
_entry.id   d8424d862b8d98cd760f1a15151e7e8a
#
_cell.length_a   1.000
_cell.length_b   1.000
_cell.length_c   1.000
_cell.angle_alpha   90.00
_cell.angle_beta   90.00
_cell.angle_gamma   90.00
#
_symmetry.space_group_name_H-M   'P 1'
#
loop_
_entity.id
_entity.type
_entity.pdbx_description
1 polymer ?
#
loop_
_entity_poly.entity_id
_entity_poly.type
_entity_poly.pdbx_seq_one_letter_code
_entity_poly.pdbx_strand_id
1 'polypeptide(L)'
;MSLESEIKKRRTFAIISHPDAGKTTLTEKFLLYGGAINLAGSVKGKKTAKHAVSDWMEIEKERGISVTSSVLQFNYEGYCINILDTPGHEDFSEDTYRTLMAADSAVMVIDASKGVEKQTIKLFKVCVMRHIPIFTFINKMDREANDPFELLDEIESVLGIATCPINWPIGCGKEFKGVYDRKEKNVSLFKAAMNGQKEVDTEIVDASDEAVLKDRIGDAFYDKLQEDIELLDGASAEFDQEMVSAGDLTPVFFGSALTNFGVQTFLEHFLSMTTSPLPRKSDQGVIDPFTEDFSAFVFKIQANMNKAHRDSCLLYTSPSPRDPKTS
;
A
#
# COMPACT_ATOMS: atom_id res chain seq x y z
N MET A 1 11.23 -16.29 -21.95
CA MET A 1 10.22 -16.35 -20.88
C MET A 1 8.88 -16.60 -21.51
N SER A 2 8.01 -17.43 -20.93
CA SER A 2 6.67 -17.67 -21.46
C SER A 2 5.76 -16.46 -21.18
N LEU A 3 4.72 -16.26 -21.99
CA LEU A 3 3.69 -15.25 -21.79
C LEU A 3 3.08 -15.34 -20.39
N GLU A 4 2.75 -16.55 -19.98
CA GLU A 4 2.21 -16.84 -18.65
C GLU A 4 3.13 -16.37 -17.51
N SER A 5 4.44 -16.61 -17.62
CA SER A 5 5.43 -16.16 -16.63
C SER A 5 5.47 -14.63 -16.51
N GLU A 6 5.35 -13.91 -17.62
CA GLU A 6 5.35 -12.45 -17.61
C GLU A 6 4.05 -11.86 -17.04
N ILE A 7 2.91 -12.49 -17.28
CA ILE A 7 1.63 -12.08 -16.72
C ILE A 7 1.63 -12.32 -15.20
N LYS A 8 2.10 -13.49 -14.75
CA LYS A 8 2.17 -13.84 -13.31
C LYS A 8 3.02 -12.90 -12.47
N LYS A 9 3.97 -12.19 -13.06
CA LYS A 9 4.82 -11.20 -12.38
C LYS A 9 4.16 -9.83 -12.22
N ARG A 10 3.08 -9.54 -12.93
CA ARG A 10 2.44 -8.23 -12.89
C ARG A 10 1.58 -8.06 -11.66
N ARG A 11 1.70 -6.89 -11.03
CA ARG A 11 0.89 -6.47 -9.89
C ARG A 11 0.40 -5.05 -10.16
N THR A 12 -0.91 -4.89 -10.22
CA THR A 12 -1.56 -3.58 -10.44
C THR A 12 -2.46 -3.29 -9.26
N PHE A 13 -2.13 -2.29 -8.47
CA PHE A 13 -2.94 -1.93 -7.32
C PHE A 13 -3.16 -0.43 -7.20
N ALA A 14 -4.29 -0.07 -6.61
CA ALA A 14 -4.60 1.30 -6.25
C ALA A 14 -4.30 1.56 -4.79
N ILE A 15 -3.95 2.81 -4.45
CA ILE A 15 -3.83 3.24 -3.05
C ILE A 15 -5.01 4.15 -2.72
N ILE A 16 -5.81 3.74 -1.74
CA ILE A 16 -7.00 4.46 -1.27
C ILE A 16 -6.79 4.94 0.17
N SER A 17 -7.24 6.14 0.47
CA SER A 17 -7.16 6.71 1.83
C SER A 17 -8.01 7.95 1.98
N HIS A 18 -8.22 8.37 3.23
CA HIS A 18 -8.58 9.74 3.53
C HIS A 18 -7.43 10.72 3.20
N PRO A 19 -7.69 11.99 2.85
CA PRO A 19 -6.65 13.01 2.73
C PRO A 19 -5.74 13.04 3.96
N ASP A 20 -4.46 13.28 3.75
CA ASP A 20 -3.43 13.33 4.81
C ASP A 20 -3.12 12.01 5.55
N ALA A 21 -3.75 10.89 5.23
CA ALA A 21 -3.40 9.59 5.84
C ALA A 21 -1.97 9.10 5.48
N GLY A 22 -1.34 9.73 4.48
CA GLY A 22 0.04 9.46 4.07
C GLY A 22 0.18 8.66 2.79
N LYS A 23 -0.86 8.63 1.94
CA LYS A 23 -0.88 7.93 0.66
C LYS A 23 0.32 8.29 -0.21
N THR A 24 0.50 9.57 -0.55
CA THR A 24 1.62 10.05 -1.39
C THR A 24 2.98 9.70 -0.80
N THR A 25 3.11 9.80 0.53
CA THR A 25 4.36 9.40 1.21
C THR A 25 4.62 7.91 1.04
N LEU A 26 3.60 7.05 1.21
CA LEU A 26 3.74 5.60 1.04
C LEU A 26 4.09 5.25 -0.42
N THR A 27 3.43 5.88 -1.39
CA THR A 27 3.74 5.71 -2.82
C THR A 27 5.21 6.02 -3.12
N GLU A 28 5.74 7.13 -2.60
CA GLU A 28 7.15 7.47 -2.77
C GLU A 28 8.11 6.46 -2.14
N LYS A 29 7.71 5.86 -1.01
CA LYS A 29 8.53 4.82 -0.39
C LYS A 29 8.58 3.55 -1.23
N PHE A 30 7.48 3.15 -1.85
CA PHE A 30 7.48 2.03 -2.79
C PHE A 30 8.40 2.30 -3.99
N LEU A 31 8.39 3.52 -4.53
CA LEU A 31 9.32 3.93 -5.59
C LEU A 31 10.79 3.93 -5.13
N LEU A 32 11.04 4.28 -3.87
CA LEU A 32 12.38 4.25 -3.28
C LEU A 32 12.90 2.82 -3.18
N TYR A 33 12.11 1.89 -2.60
CA TYR A 33 12.49 0.48 -2.50
C TYR A 33 12.58 -0.20 -3.88
N GLY A 34 11.77 0.22 -4.84
CA GLY A 34 11.87 -0.22 -6.23
C GLY A 34 13.05 0.38 -7.01
N GLY A 35 13.87 1.23 -6.38
CA GLY A 35 15.01 1.89 -7.03
C GLY A 35 14.62 2.90 -8.13
N ALA A 36 13.33 3.23 -8.24
CA ALA A 36 12.84 4.19 -9.23
C ALA A 36 13.19 5.64 -8.88
N ILE A 37 13.41 5.91 -7.58
CA ILE A 37 13.91 7.18 -7.06
C ILE A 37 15.03 6.94 -6.05
N ASN A 38 16.01 7.86 -6.00
CA ASN A 38 17.14 7.73 -5.07
C ASN A 38 16.87 8.36 -3.68
N LEU A 39 15.91 9.27 -3.59
CA LEU A 39 15.54 9.99 -2.36
C LEU A 39 14.04 10.29 -2.42
N ALA A 40 13.31 9.88 -1.39
CA ALA A 40 11.91 10.25 -1.25
C ALA A 40 11.76 11.71 -0.78
N GLY A 41 10.77 12.43 -1.32
CA GLY A 41 10.39 13.77 -0.88
C GLY A 41 9.50 13.72 0.37
N SER A 42 9.44 14.83 1.11
CA SER A 42 8.46 15.01 2.18
C SER A 42 7.34 15.95 1.69
N VAL A 43 6.10 15.51 1.81
CA VAL A 43 4.91 16.31 1.45
C VAL A 43 4.70 17.48 2.40
N LYS A 44 5.24 17.42 3.62
CA LYS A 44 5.12 18.49 4.64
C LYS A 44 6.40 19.28 4.78
N GLY A 45 6.53 20.36 4.02
CA GLY A 45 7.57 21.34 4.28
C GLY A 45 7.55 22.51 3.30
N LYS A 46 7.06 23.67 3.74
CA LYS A 46 7.10 24.93 3.00
C LYS A 46 8.53 25.39 2.58
N LYS A 47 9.57 24.61 2.85
CA LYS A 47 10.98 24.98 2.65
C LYS A 47 11.89 23.93 2.01
N THR A 48 11.40 22.76 1.63
CA THR A 48 12.21 21.76 0.93
C THR A 48 11.95 21.82 -0.56
N ALA A 49 12.99 22.04 -1.35
CA ALA A 49 12.95 22.19 -2.81
C ALA A 49 12.63 20.89 -3.58
N LYS A 50 12.24 19.81 -2.91
CA LYS A 50 11.84 18.55 -3.51
C LYS A 50 10.38 18.24 -3.18
N HIS A 51 9.54 18.33 -4.20
CA HIS A 51 8.15 17.85 -4.17
C HIS A 51 8.12 16.34 -4.44
N ALA A 52 7.00 15.70 -4.07
CA ALA A 52 6.74 14.31 -4.37
C ALA A 52 6.82 14.03 -5.88
N VAL A 53 7.40 12.88 -6.26
CA VAL A 53 7.54 12.50 -7.68
C VAL A 53 6.17 12.26 -8.32
N SER A 54 5.19 11.83 -7.54
CA SER A 54 3.80 11.65 -7.96
C SER A 54 3.07 12.96 -8.24
N ASP A 55 3.49 14.08 -7.62
CA ASP A 55 2.84 15.39 -7.73
C ASP A 55 3.51 16.23 -8.82
N TRP A 56 3.14 16.02 -10.07
CA TRP A 56 3.77 16.66 -11.22
C TRP A 56 3.05 17.92 -11.73
N MET A 57 1.77 18.12 -11.38
CA MET A 57 1.03 19.34 -11.73
C MET A 57 1.36 20.48 -10.77
N GLU A 58 1.43 21.71 -11.29
CA GLU A 58 1.67 22.91 -10.45
C GLU A 58 0.63 23.06 -9.34
N ILE A 59 -0.62 22.74 -9.63
CA ILE A 59 -1.73 22.82 -8.66
C ILE A 59 -1.58 21.79 -7.53
N GLU A 60 -0.99 20.63 -7.80
CA GLU A 60 -0.68 19.61 -6.80
C GLU A 60 0.44 20.08 -5.88
N LYS A 61 1.47 20.71 -6.45
CA LYS A 61 2.57 21.30 -5.69
C LYS A 61 2.14 22.47 -4.80
N GLU A 62 1.25 23.31 -5.29
CA GLU A 62 0.72 24.45 -4.52
C GLU A 62 -0.17 24.01 -3.38
N ARG A 63 -1.04 23.02 -3.60
CA ARG A 63 -2.00 22.53 -2.61
C ARG A 63 -1.39 21.47 -1.68
N GLY A 64 -0.30 20.81 -2.08
CA GLY A 64 0.31 19.68 -1.37
C GLY A 64 -0.58 18.44 -1.33
N ILE A 65 -1.44 18.28 -2.33
CA ILE A 65 -2.36 17.15 -2.51
C ILE A 65 -2.33 16.68 -3.95
N SER A 66 -2.46 15.36 -4.16
CA SER A 66 -2.61 14.79 -5.50
C SER A 66 -4.01 15.09 -6.03
N VAL A 67 -4.09 15.76 -7.18
CA VAL A 67 -5.33 16.19 -7.82
C VAL A 67 -5.75 15.23 -8.93
N THR A 68 -4.78 14.60 -9.58
CA THR A 68 -5.01 13.65 -10.68
C THR A 68 -4.43 12.28 -10.36
N SER A 69 -5.12 11.24 -10.85
CA SER A 69 -4.57 9.88 -10.77
C SER A 69 -3.34 9.76 -11.65
N SER A 70 -2.26 9.22 -11.12
CA SER A 70 -1.05 8.88 -11.87
C SER A 70 -0.82 7.38 -11.89
N VAL A 71 -0.15 6.91 -12.94
CA VAL A 71 0.31 5.52 -13.05
C VAL A 71 1.81 5.51 -12.88
N LEU A 72 2.28 4.79 -11.88
CA LEU A 72 3.70 4.66 -11.55
C LEU A 72 4.10 3.20 -11.73
N GLN A 73 5.15 2.95 -12.50
CA GLN A 73 5.63 1.60 -12.78
C GLN A 73 7.08 1.44 -12.35
N PHE A 74 7.38 0.32 -11.71
CA PHE A 74 8.74 -0.08 -11.37
C PHE A 74 8.85 -1.61 -11.21
N ASN A 75 10.08 -2.12 -11.14
CA ASN A 75 10.33 -3.53 -10.86
C ASN A 75 10.88 -3.69 -9.43
N TYR A 76 10.41 -4.71 -8.73
CA TYR A 76 10.89 -5.07 -7.40
C TYR A 76 10.77 -6.58 -7.20
N GLU A 77 11.83 -7.24 -6.69
CA GLU A 77 11.84 -8.68 -6.38
C GLU A 77 11.31 -9.57 -7.53
N GLY A 78 11.59 -9.17 -8.78
CA GLY A 78 11.15 -9.90 -9.98
C GLY A 78 9.70 -9.63 -10.40
N TYR A 79 8.95 -8.81 -9.67
CA TYR A 79 7.62 -8.34 -10.03
C TYR A 79 7.67 -7.05 -10.86
N CYS A 80 6.73 -6.91 -11.78
CA CYS A 80 6.45 -5.66 -12.48
C CYS A 80 5.25 -5.00 -11.78
N ILE A 81 5.50 -3.92 -11.06
CA ILE A 81 4.53 -3.27 -10.19
C ILE A 81 3.99 -2.02 -10.86
N ASN A 82 2.66 -1.90 -10.89
CA ASN A 82 1.94 -0.72 -11.34
C ASN A 82 1.13 -0.16 -10.18
N ILE A 83 1.47 1.04 -9.72
CA ILE A 83 0.70 1.76 -8.72
C ILE A 83 -0.22 2.74 -9.42
N LEU A 84 -1.51 2.64 -9.13
CA LEU A 84 -2.51 3.60 -9.52
C LEU A 84 -2.72 4.56 -8.35
N ASP A 85 -2.01 5.69 -8.38
CA ASP A 85 -2.15 6.72 -7.34
C ASP A 85 -3.45 7.49 -7.57
N THR A 86 -4.37 7.41 -6.61
CA THR A 86 -5.70 8.03 -6.69
C THR A 86 -5.73 9.34 -5.90
N PRO A 87 -6.46 10.38 -6.37
CA PRO A 87 -6.66 11.58 -5.57
C PRO A 87 -7.39 11.24 -4.25
N GLY A 88 -6.86 11.72 -3.13
CA GLY A 88 -7.47 11.50 -1.82
C GLY A 88 -8.63 12.48 -1.50
N HIS A 89 -8.78 13.56 -2.25
CA HIS A 89 -9.75 14.61 -1.96
C HIS A 89 -11.16 14.27 -2.45
N GLU A 90 -12.21 14.71 -1.74
CA GLU A 90 -13.63 14.42 -2.07
C GLU A 90 -14.03 14.92 -3.47
N ASP A 91 -13.45 16.05 -3.91
CA ASP A 91 -13.78 16.70 -5.19
C ASP A 91 -13.35 15.89 -6.42
N PHE A 92 -12.50 14.87 -6.27
CA PHE A 92 -11.95 14.07 -7.36
C PHE A 92 -12.45 12.62 -7.38
N SER A 93 -13.59 12.36 -6.78
CA SER A 93 -14.14 11.00 -6.58
C SER A 93 -14.37 10.23 -7.89
N GLU A 94 -14.79 10.91 -8.98
CA GLU A 94 -15.06 10.24 -10.27
C GLU A 94 -13.77 9.68 -10.91
N ASP A 95 -12.68 10.43 -10.91
CA ASP A 95 -11.38 9.98 -11.39
C ASP A 95 -10.87 8.77 -10.57
N THR A 96 -11.09 8.80 -9.27
CA THR A 96 -10.75 7.71 -8.37
C THR A 96 -11.54 6.45 -8.72
N TYR A 97 -12.84 6.57 -8.95
CA TYR A 97 -13.69 5.43 -9.31
C TYR A 97 -13.29 4.79 -10.63
N ARG A 98 -12.94 5.60 -11.63
CA ARG A 98 -12.44 5.11 -12.93
C ARG A 98 -11.10 4.41 -12.77
N THR A 99 -10.20 4.98 -11.99
CA THR A 99 -8.88 4.41 -11.75
C THR A 99 -8.97 3.05 -11.02
N LEU A 100 -9.87 2.91 -10.06
CA LEU A 100 -10.12 1.65 -9.37
C LEU A 100 -10.61 0.53 -10.30
N MET A 101 -11.21 0.87 -11.44
CA MET A 101 -11.56 -0.16 -12.45
C MET A 101 -10.34 -0.88 -13.03
N ALA A 102 -9.20 -0.23 -13.01
CA ALA A 102 -7.95 -0.78 -13.55
C ALA A 102 -7.13 -1.57 -12.52
N ALA A 103 -7.49 -1.49 -11.24
CA ALA A 103 -6.78 -2.16 -10.16
C ALA A 103 -7.17 -3.64 -10.02
N ASP A 104 -6.21 -4.49 -9.70
CA ASP A 104 -6.41 -5.90 -9.34
C ASP A 104 -6.44 -6.09 -7.81
N SER A 105 -5.92 -5.12 -7.06
CA SER A 105 -6.02 -5.03 -5.60
C SER A 105 -5.98 -3.57 -5.14
N ALA A 106 -6.25 -3.32 -3.87
CA ALA A 106 -6.18 -2.00 -3.27
C ALA A 106 -5.39 -2.02 -1.96
N VAL A 107 -4.58 -0.99 -1.73
CA VAL A 107 -3.96 -0.70 -0.45
C VAL A 107 -4.75 0.42 0.22
N MET A 108 -5.40 0.10 1.32
CA MET A 108 -6.14 1.05 2.15
C MET A 108 -5.21 1.60 3.23
N VAL A 109 -4.95 2.92 3.21
CA VAL A 109 -4.08 3.58 4.19
C VAL A 109 -4.92 4.28 5.23
N ILE A 110 -4.71 3.92 6.50
CA ILE A 110 -5.39 4.48 7.66
C ILE A 110 -4.38 5.23 8.54
N ASP A 111 -4.75 6.40 9.04
CA ASP A 111 -3.97 7.15 10.03
C ASP A 111 -4.19 6.53 11.41
N ALA A 112 -3.15 5.99 12.04
CA ALA A 112 -3.23 5.32 13.33
C ALA A 112 -3.81 6.19 14.47
N SER A 113 -3.72 7.52 14.35
CA SER A 113 -4.28 8.45 15.35
C SER A 113 -5.73 8.83 15.10
N LYS A 114 -6.28 8.53 13.91
CA LYS A 114 -7.62 8.96 13.50
C LYS A 114 -8.58 7.81 13.22
N GLY A 115 -8.05 6.60 12.97
CA GLY A 115 -8.87 5.44 12.60
C GLY A 115 -9.51 5.56 11.22
N VAL A 116 -10.70 5.00 11.08
CA VAL A 116 -11.44 4.89 9.80
C VAL A 116 -12.20 6.17 9.50
N GLU A 117 -11.71 6.95 8.54
CA GLU A 117 -12.27 8.26 8.18
C GLU A 117 -13.28 8.16 6.99
N LYS A 118 -14.14 9.16 6.85
CA LYS A 118 -15.29 9.16 5.90
C LYS A 118 -14.91 8.84 4.45
N GLN A 119 -13.80 9.37 3.95
CA GLN A 119 -13.39 9.12 2.56
C GLN A 119 -12.89 7.68 2.37
N THR A 120 -12.22 7.13 3.38
CA THR A 120 -11.81 5.71 3.40
C THR A 120 -13.03 4.80 3.26
N ILE A 121 -14.11 5.07 4.02
CA ILE A 121 -15.37 4.30 3.94
C ILE A 121 -15.97 4.34 2.54
N LYS A 122 -16.00 5.52 1.90
CA LYS A 122 -16.55 5.66 0.54
C LYS A 122 -15.76 4.84 -0.47
N LEU A 123 -14.43 4.92 -0.43
CA LEU A 123 -13.55 4.20 -1.35
C LEU A 123 -13.54 2.70 -1.10
N PHE A 124 -13.59 2.29 0.17
CA PHE A 124 -13.76 0.90 0.57
C PHE A 124 -15.02 0.29 -0.07
N LYS A 125 -16.17 0.96 0.04
CA LYS A 125 -17.42 0.48 -0.57
C LYS A 125 -17.31 0.29 -2.08
N VAL A 126 -16.55 1.14 -2.76
CA VAL A 126 -16.30 0.98 -4.20
C VAL A 126 -15.46 -0.26 -4.49
N CYS A 127 -14.42 -0.52 -3.69
CA CYS A 127 -13.61 -1.73 -3.82
C CYS A 127 -14.45 -3.00 -3.60
N VAL A 128 -15.28 -3.02 -2.56
CA VAL A 128 -16.19 -4.16 -2.27
C VAL A 128 -17.16 -4.39 -3.42
N MET A 129 -17.83 -3.34 -3.92
CA MET A 129 -18.76 -3.48 -5.07
C MET A 129 -18.08 -4.04 -6.32
N ARG A 130 -16.79 -3.90 -6.44
CA ARG A 130 -15.99 -4.34 -7.60
C ARG A 130 -15.23 -5.62 -7.34
N HIS A 131 -15.38 -6.21 -6.16
CA HIS A 131 -14.64 -7.41 -5.73
C HIS A 131 -13.11 -7.21 -5.85
N ILE A 132 -12.63 -6.03 -5.45
CA ILE A 132 -11.19 -5.73 -5.40
C ILE A 132 -10.67 -6.11 -4.03
N PRO A 133 -9.72 -7.05 -3.91
CA PRO A 133 -9.09 -7.43 -2.64
C PRO A 133 -8.43 -6.21 -1.97
N ILE A 134 -8.59 -6.07 -0.66
CA ILE A 134 -8.11 -4.92 0.10
C ILE A 134 -7.05 -5.35 1.11
N PHE A 135 -5.93 -4.64 1.11
CA PHE A 135 -4.84 -4.77 2.08
C PHE A 135 -4.77 -3.48 2.88
N THR A 136 -4.77 -3.55 4.19
CA THR A 136 -4.79 -2.38 5.06
C THR A 136 -3.40 -2.06 5.58
N PHE A 137 -2.98 -0.79 5.44
CA PHE A 137 -1.75 -0.27 6.04
C PHE A 137 -2.09 0.82 7.06
N ILE A 138 -1.93 0.50 8.34
CA ILE A 138 -2.09 1.45 9.45
C ILE A 138 -0.80 2.25 9.58
N ASN A 139 -0.86 3.49 9.16
CA ASN A 139 0.27 4.39 8.98
C ASN A 139 0.43 5.36 10.13
N LYS A 140 1.61 5.95 10.24
CA LYS A 140 1.99 6.98 11.22
C LYS A 140 2.17 6.47 12.65
N MET A 141 2.62 5.23 12.80
CA MET A 141 3.02 4.69 14.11
C MET A 141 4.19 5.46 14.76
N ASP A 142 4.86 6.35 14.01
CA ASP A 142 5.87 7.30 14.51
C ASP A 142 5.29 8.45 15.35
N ARG A 143 3.96 8.48 15.55
CA ARG A 143 3.23 9.46 16.37
C ARG A 143 2.39 8.74 17.39
N GLU A 144 1.82 9.53 18.33
CA GLU A 144 0.77 9.01 19.21
C GLU A 144 -0.35 8.41 18.36
N ALA A 145 -0.68 7.18 18.66
CA ALA A 145 -1.63 6.36 17.93
C ALA A 145 -2.67 5.79 18.88
N ASN A 146 -3.84 5.44 18.36
CA ASN A 146 -4.83 4.64 19.07
C ASN A 146 -4.28 3.23 19.31
N ASP A 147 -4.85 2.53 20.27
CA ASP A 147 -4.48 1.14 20.55
C ASP A 147 -4.65 0.27 19.30
N PRO A 148 -3.68 -0.58 18.95
CA PRO A 148 -3.76 -1.42 17.76
C PRO A 148 -4.99 -2.36 17.73
N PHE A 149 -5.41 -2.93 18.87
CA PHE A 149 -6.61 -3.75 18.93
C PHE A 149 -7.88 -2.92 18.69
N GLU A 150 -7.98 -1.71 19.27
CA GLU A 150 -9.09 -0.81 19.01
C GLU A 150 -9.19 -0.41 17.54
N LEU A 151 -8.05 -0.24 16.85
CA LEU A 151 -8.02 0.04 15.41
C LEU A 151 -8.52 -1.15 14.58
N LEU A 152 -8.20 -2.39 14.97
CA LEU A 152 -8.74 -3.58 14.30
C LEU A 152 -10.26 -3.67 14.51
N ASP A 153 -10.74 -3.50 15.73
CA ASP A 153 -12.17 -3.52 16.07
C ASP A 153 -12.93 -2.42 15.31
N GLU A 154 -12.34 -1.22 15.17
CA GLU A 154 -12.94 -0.13 14.39
C GLU A 154 -13.06 -0.50 12.91
N ILE A 155 -12.01 -1.09 12.30
CA ILE A 155 -12.03 -1.55 10.91
C ILE A 155 -13.16 -2.56 10.72
N GLU A 156 -13.26 -3.55 11.59
CA GLU A 156 -14.28 -4.60 11.52
C GLU A 156 -15.68 -4.05 11.70
N SER A 157 -15.90 -3.22 12.72
CA SER A 157 -17.23 -2.69 13.04
C SER A 157 -17.72 -1.66 12.02
N VAL A 158 -16.83 -0.80 11.50
CA VAL A 158 -17.21 0.29 10.57
C VAL A 158 -17.29 -0.19 9.13
N LEU A 159 -16.37 -1.05 8.71
CA LEU A 159 -16.27 -1.50 7.33
C LEU A 159 -16.95 -2.85 7.09
N GLY A 160 -17.14 -3.65 8.13
CA GLY A 160 -17.77 -4.97 8.01
C GLY A 160 -16.89 -6.02 7.32
N ILE A 161 -15.57 -5.89 7.44
CA ILE A 161 -14.58 -6.82 6.89
C ILE A 161 -13.73 -7.35 8.04
N ALA A 162 -13.47 -8.66 8.08
CA ALA A 162 -12.57 -9.24 9.08
C ALA A 162 -11.13 -8.78 8.88
N THR A 163 -10.37 -8.69 9.99
CA THR A 163 -8.96 -8.27 9.97
C THR A 163 -8.03 -9.44 10.25
N CYS A 164 -6.90 -9.48 9.53
CA CYS A 164 -5.81 -10.42 9.77
C CYS A 164 -4.51 -9.62 9.92
N PRO A 165 -4.07 -9.29 11.15
CA PRO A 165 -2.79 -8.61 11.35
C PRO A 165 -1.63 -9.53 10.96
N ILE A 166 -0.84 -9.10 9.97
CA ILE A 166 0.34 -9.81 9.47
C ILE A 166 1.57 -9.42 10.27
N ASN A 167 1.68 -8.14 10.64
CA ASN A 167 2.68 -7.67 11.59
C ASN A 167 2.02 -6.98 12.77
N TRP A 168 2.79 -6.80 13.86
CA TRP A 168 2.33 -6.15 15.06
C TRP A 168 3.31 -5.08 15.53
N PRO A 169 2.87 -3.86 15.90
CA PRO A 169 3.75 -2.78 16.28
C PRO A 169 4.29 -2.96 17.71
N ILE A 170 5.56 -2.62 17.91
CA ILE A 170 6.20 -2.59 19.23
C ILE A 170 6.33 -1.14 19.64
N GLY A 171 5.39 -0.67 20.47
CA GLY A 171 5.26 0.72 20.86
C GLY A 171 4.70 1.62 19.76
N CYS A 172 4.59 2.91 20.06
CA CYS A 172 4.17 3.95 19.11
C CYS A 172 4.85 5.29 19.43
N GLY A 173 4.72 6.25 18.52
CA GLY A 173 5.32 7.57 18.70
C GLY A 173 6.84 7.53 18.75
N LYS A 174 7.40 8.19 19.75
CA LYS A 174 8.86 8.20 19.97
C LYS A 174 9.40 6.86 20.43
N GLU A 175 8.54 6.01 20.97
CA GLU A 175 8.85 4.69 21.48
C GLU A 175 8.56 3.58 20.47
N PHE A 176 8.26 3.92 19.23
CA PHE A 176 8.09 2.93 18.16
C PHE A 176 9.42 2.26 17.85
N LYS A 177 9.61 1.03 18.35
CA LYS A 177 10.85 0.26 18.28
C LYS A 177 10.97 -0.55 17.00
N GLY A 178 9.85 -1.10 16.51
CA GLY A 178 9.83 -2.01 15.38
C GLY A 178 8.48 -2.67 15.19
N VAL A 179 8.49 -3.72 14.39
CA VAL A 179 7.30 -4.57 14.16
C VAL A 179 7.66 -6.05 14.34
N TYR A 180 6.75 -6.79 14.93
CA TYR A 180 6.79 -8.24 14.97
C TYR A 180 6.09 -8.80 13.73
N ASP A 181 6.77 -9.64 12.97
CA ASP A 181 6.21 -10.37 11.83
C ASP A 181 5.62 -11.70 12.31
N ARG A 182 4.30 -11.84 12.19
CA ARG A 182 3.60 -13.04 12.68
C ARG A 182 3.87 -14.27 11.82
N LYS A 183 4.14 -14.09 10.53
CA LYS A 183 4.39 -15.19 9.60
C LYS A 183 5.81 -15.72 9.75
N GLU A 184 6.78 -14.82 9.73
CA GLU A 184 8.19 -15.16 9.81
C GLU A 184 8.67 -15.38 11.26
N LYS A 185 7.85 -15.06 12.27
CA LYS A 185 8.16 -15.19 13.70
C LYS A 185 9.43 -14.44 14.09
N ASN A 186 9.63 -13.26 13.52
CA ASN A 186 10.78 -12.40 13.81
C ASN A 186 10.36 -10.96 14.13
N VAL A 187 11.26 -10.21 14.72
CA VAL A 187 11.09 -8.81 15.07
C VAL A 187 12.03 -7.97 14.20
N SER A 188 11.47 -7.07 13.42
CA SER A 188 12.19 -6.06 12.67
C SER A 188 12.36 -4.81 13.51
N LEU A 189 13.58 -4.57 13.98
CA LEU A 189 13.96 -3.40 14.78
C LEU A 189 14.53 -2.30 13.89
N PHE A 190 14.08 -1.08 14.09
CA PHE A 190 14.46 0.05 13.24
C PHE A 190 15.49 0.93 13.94
N LYS A 191 16.62 1.14 13.29
CA LYS A 191 17.59 2.17 13.71
C LYS A 191 17.11 3.51 13.19
N ALA A 192 17.08 4.51 14.07
CA ALA A 192 16.67 5.87 13.73
C ALA A 192 17.51 6.40 12.56
N ALA A 193 16.95 6.40 11.36
CA ALA A 193 17.55 7.00 10.18
C ALA A 193 17.11 8.45 10.05
N MET A 194 18.00 9.32 9.53
CA MET A 194 17.67 10.73 9.27
C MET A 194 16.47 10.84 8.32
N ASN A 195 15.29 11.13 8.89
CA ASN A 195 14.07 11.55 8.19
C ASN A 195 13.53 10.64 7.07
N GLY A 196 13.80 9.33 7.10
CA GLY A 196 13.20 8.37 6.16
C GLY A 196 13.48 8.61 4.68
N GLN A 197 14.48 9.42 4.34
CA GLN A 197 14.82 9.74 2.94
C GLN A 197 15.58 8.63 2.22
N LYS A 198 16.09 7.66 2.97
CA LYS A 198 16.79 6.47 2.48
C LYS A 198 16.15 5.23 3.09
N GLU A 199 16.50 4.07 2.54
CA GLU A 199 16.19 2.78 3.16
C GLU A 199 16.71 2.75 4.60
N VAL A 200 15.95 2.12 5.49
CA VAL A 200 16.30 2.04 6.92
C VAL A 200 17.06 0.77 7.16
N ASP A 201 18.20 0.87 7.85
CA ASP A 201 18.89 -0.30 8.39
C ASP A 201 17.98 -0.99 9.41
N THR A 202 17.55 -2.20 9.06
CA THR A 202 16.67 -3.02 9.88
C THR A 202 17.48 -4.15 10.48
N GLU A 203 17.44 -4.29 11.79
CA GLU A 203 17.97 -5.43 12.51
C GLU A 203 16.84 -6.45 12.68
N ILE A 204 17.02 -7.66 12.13
CA ILE A 204 16.04 -8.75 12.26
C ILE A 204 16.48 -9.65 13.40
N VAL A 205 15.62 -9.87 14.38
CA VAL A 205 15.85 -10.71 15.55
C VAL A 205 14.77 -11.78 15.60
N ASP A 206 15.17 -13.04 15.86
CA ASP A 206 14.22 -14.13 16.06
C ASP A 206 13.33 -13.84 17.28
N ALA A 207 12.01 -13.98 17.15
CA ALA A 207 11.08 -13.69 18.25
C ALA A 207 11.25 -14.61 19.48
N SER A 208 11.91 -15.75 19.31
CA SER A 208 12.26 -16.67 20.41
C SER A 208 13.52 -16.26 21.19
N ASP A 209 14.31 -15.31 20.67
CA ASP A 209 15.52 -14.84 21.37
C ASP A 209 15.18 -13.74 22.40
N GLU A 210 14.63 -14.20 23.52
CA GLU A 210 14.22 -13.35 24.63
C GLU A 210 15.34 -12.41 25.10
N ALA A 211 16.57 -12.94 25.24
CA ALA A 211 17.68 -12.19 25.81
C ALA A 211 18.07 -11.01 24.91
N VAL A 212 18.14 -11.24 23.60
CA VAL A 212 18.45 -10.20 22.61
C VAL A 212 17.29 -9.20 22.53
N LEU A 213 16.05 -9.67 22.49
CA LEU A 213 14.89 -8.77 22.41
C LEU A 213 14.80 -7.88 23.64
N LYS A 214 14.93 -8.42 24.86
CA LYS A 214 14.92 -7.60 26.09
C LYS A 214 16.04 -6.56 26.11
N ASP A 215 17.24 -6.92 25.63
CA ASP A 215 18.35 -5.95 25.51
C ASP A 215 18.02 -4.81 24.52
N ARG A 216 17.33 -5.12 23.43
CA ARG A 216 17.02 -4.15 22.36
C ARG A 216 15.81 -3.27 22.64
N ILE A 217 14.71 -3.85 23.12
CA ILE A 217 13.43 -3.14 23.30
C ILE A 217 13.13 -2.83 24.75
N GLY A 218 13.74 -3.54 25.70
CA GLY A 218 13.49 -3.46 27.15
C GLY A 218 12.42 -4.44 27.64
N ASP A 219 12.50 -4.83 28.91
CA ASP A 219 11.61 -5.84 29.51
C ASP A 219 10.13 -5.50 29.34
N ALA A 220 9.73 -4.26 29.62
CA ALA A 220 8.33 -3.84 29.55
C ALA A 220 7.71 -3.99 28.12
N PHE A 221 8.48 -3.65 27.08
CA PHE A 221 8.01 -3.82 25.70
C PHE A 221 8.01 -5.29 25.26
N TYR A 222 8.97 -6.07 25.78
CA TYR A 222 9.00 -7.50 25.53
C TYR A 222 7.80 -8.20 26.16
N ASP A 223 7.53 -7.95 27.43
CA ASP A 223 6.41 -8.56 28.15
C ASP A 223 5.06 -8.18 27.50
N LYS A 224 4.89 -6.90 27.14
CA LYS A 224 3.72 -6.43 26.40
C LYS A 224 3.59 -7.13 25.05
N LEU A 225 4.68 -7.29 24.30
CA LEU A 225 4.67 -8.00 23.01
C LEU A 225 4.22 -9.46 23.18
N GLN A 226 4.69 -10.16 24.23
CA GLN A 226 4.27 -11.54 24.48
C GLN A 226 2.77 -11.63 24.81
N GLU A 227 2.25 -10.74 25.65
CA GLU A 227 0.81 -10.63 25.91
C GLU A 227 0.01 -10.40 24.64
N ASP A 228 0.45 -9.47 23.79
CA ASP A 228 -0.21 -9.15 22.52
C ASP A 228 -0.18 -10.34 21.55
N ILE A 229 0.94 -11.08 21.47
CA ILE A 229 1.04 -12.29 20.64
C ILE A 229 0.06 -13.36 21.09
N GLU A 230 -0.06 -13.60 22.40
CA GLU A 230 -1.03 -14.56 22.95
C GLU A 230 -2.47 -14.17 22.60
N LEU A 231 -2.81 -12.89 22.73
CA LEU A 231 -4.13 -12.38 22.36
C LEU A 231 -4.41 -12.52 20.85
N LEU A 232 -3.42 -12.19 20.01
CA LEU A 232 -3.53 -12.31 18.56
C LEU A 232 -3.70 -13.76 18.11
N ASP A 233 -2.97 -14.68 18.69
CA ASP A 233 -3.06 -16.11 18.34
C ASP A 233 -4.38 -16.73 18.83
N GLY A 234 -5.00 -16.16 19.88
CA GLY A 234 -6.29 -16.60 20.39
C GLY A 234 -7.52 -15.98 19.73
N ALA A 235 -7.43 -14.77 19.22
CA ALA A 235 -8.60 -13.98 18.81
C ALA A 235 -8.58 -13.47 17.36
N SER A 236 -7.41 -13.35 16.71
CA SER A 236 -7.37 -12.83 15.35
C SER A 236 -7.59 -13.92 14.29
N ALA A 237 -8.18 -13.53 13.15
CA ALA A 237 -8.28 -14.42 12.01
C ALA A 237 -6.90 -14.80 11.47
N GLU A 238 -6.76 -16.04 11.00
CA GLU A 238 -5.58 -16.46 10.23
C GLU A 238 -5.70 -15.96 8.79
N PHE A 239 -4.55 -15.86 8.11
CA PHE A 239 -4.52 -15.47 6.71
C PHE A 239 -5.17 -16.55 5.84
N ASP A 240 -6.19 -16.15 5.10
CA ASP A 240 -6.89 -16.98 4.12
C ASP A 240 -6.98 -16.26 2.78
N GLN A 241 -6.33 -16.82 1.76
CA GLN A 241 -6.26 -16.23 0.42
C GLN A 241 -7.62 -16.16 -0.27
N GLU A 242 -8.50 -17.12 -0.02
CA GLU A 242 -9.84 -17.14 -0.63
C GLU A 242 -10.71 -16.06 -0.01
N MET A 243 -10.69 -15.88 1.30
CA MET A 243 -11.38 -14.80 2.00
C MET A 243 -10.86 -13.41 1.59
N VAL A 244 -9.54 -13.25 1.44
CA VAL A 244 -8.96 -12.00 0.94
C VAL A 244 -9.44 -11.72 -0.48
N SER A 245 -9.43 -12.71 -1.36
CA SER A 245 -9.88 -12.56 -2.75
C SER A 245 -11.39 -12.30 -2.86
N ALA A 246 -12.18 -12.83 -1.93
CA ALA A 246 -13.62 -12.57 -1.83
C ALA A 246 -13.93 -11.16 -1.28
N GLY A 247 -12.99 -10.53 -0.58
CA GLY A 247 -13.18 -9.24 0.08
C GLY A 247 -13.78 -9.35 1.49
N ASP A 248 -13.73 -10.53 2.09
CA ASP A 248 -14.26 -10.81 3.43
C ASP A 248 -13.19 -10.66 4.53
N LEU A 249 -11.91 -10.67 4.14
CA LEU A 249 -10.76 -10.54 5.02
C LEU A 249 -9.77 -9.51 4.47
N THR A 250 -9.24 -8.64 5.33
CA THR A 250 -8.15 -7.73 4.98
C THR A 250 -6.89 -8.05 5.79
N PRO A 251 -5.76 -8.37 5.14
CA PRO A 251 -4.46 -8.39 5.80
C PRO A 251 -4.10 -6.99 6.30
N VAL A 252 -3.71 -6.86 7.58
CA VAL A 252 -3.41 -5.58 8.23
C VAL A 252 -1.92 -5.49 8.56
N PHE A 253 -1.34 -4.35 8.24
CA PHE A 253 0.05 -4.02 8.48
C PHE A 253 0.17 -2.71 9.22
N PHE A 254 1.04 -2.64 10.22
CA PHE A 254 1.36 -1.43 10.96
C PHE A 254 2.73 -0.89 10.55
N GLY A 255 2.85 0.44 10.47
CA GLY A 255 4.13 1.04 10.12
C GLY A 255 4.10 2.57 10.07
N SER A 256 5.18 3.14 9.56
CA SER A 256 5.30 4.57 9.29
C SER A 256 5.95 4.81 7.93
N ALA A 257 5.16 5.32 7.00
CA ALA A 257 5.68 5.72 5.70
C ALA A 257 6.69 6.88 5.82
N LEU A 258 6.55 7.77 6.80
CA LEU A 258 7.48 8.89 6.97
C LEU A 258 8.88 8.41 7.33
N THR A 259 8.99 7.47 8.25
CA THR A 259 10.27 6.95 8.76
C THR A 259 10.76 5.70 8.03
N ASN A 260 9.99 5.16 7.08
CA ASN A 260 10.21 3.88 6.38
C ASN A 260 10.03 2.62 7.24
N PHE A 261 9.46 2.75 8.45
CA PHE A 261 9.29 1.62 9.36
C PHE A 261 8.14 0.71 8.91
N GLY A 262 8.41 -0.59 8.76
CA GLY A 262 7.44 -1.58 8.33
C GLY A 262 7.02 -1.50 6.85
N VAL A 263 7.57 -0.58 6.05
CA VAL A 263 7.18 -0.39 4.64
C VAL A 263 7.76 -1.49 3.75
N GLN A 264 9.01 -1.88 3.97
CA GLN A 264 9.64 -2.96 3.22
C GLN A 264 8.93 -4.29 3.50
N THR A 265 8.76 -4.64 4.78
CA THR A 265 8.03 -5.85 5.19
C THR A 265 6.62 -5.89 4.60
N PHE A 266 5.91 -4.74 4.63
CA PHE A 266 4.61 -4.64 3.96
C PHE A 266 4.71 -4.97 2.47
N LEU A 267 5.65 -4.36 1.74
CA LEU A 267 5.76 -4.55 0.29
C LEU A 267 6.05 -6.02 -0.08
N GLU A 268 6.96 -6.66 0.64
CA GLU A 268 7.34 -8.07 0.43
C GLU A 268 6.15 -9.02 0.67
N HIS A 269 5.47 -8.89 1.80
CA HIS A 269 4.28 -9.68 2.09
C HIS A 269 3.13 -9.39 1.12
N PHE A 270 2.86 -8.11 0.87
CA PHE A 270 1.83 -7.69 -0.07
C PHE A 270 2.00 -8.33 -1.45
N LEU A 271 3.21 -8.29 -2.02
CA LEU A 271 3.50 -8.88 -3.32
C LEU A 271 3.31 -10.40 -3.36
N SER A 272 3.61 -11.08 -2.26
CA SER A 272 3.40 -12.53 -2.14
C SER A 272 1.92 -12.92 -1.98
N MET A 273 1.12 -12.06 -1.35
CA MET A 273 -0.31 -12.27 -1.05
C MET A 273 -1.23 -11.78 -2.17
N THR A 274 -0.77 -10.83 -3.01
CA THR A 274 -1.57 -10.33 -4.13
C THR A 274 -1.56 -11.28 -5.32
N THR A 275 -2.64 -11.24 -6.08
CA THR A 275 -2.79 -12.04 -7.29
C THR A 275 -2.18 -11.36 -8.53
N SER A 276 -1.88 -12.15 -9.56
CA SER A 276 -1.66 -11.66 -10.92
C SER A 276 -2.94 -10.98 -11.46
N PRO A 277 -2.88 -10.34 -12.65
CA PRO A 277 -4.06 -9.69 -13.23
C PRO A 277 -5.31 -10.56 -13.21
N LEU A 278 -6.42 -9.96 -12.80
CA LEU A 278 -7.71 -10.66 -12.65
C LEU A 278 -8.48 -10.68 -13.98
N PRO A 279 -9.30 -11.71 -14.24
CA PRO A 279 -10.21 -11.73 -15.37
C PRO A 279 -11.17 -10.54 -15.36
N ARG A 280 -11.47 -10.00 -16.53
CA ARG A 280 -12.35 -8.82 -16.68
C ARG A 280 -13.61 -9.18 -17.47
N LYS A 281 -14.76 -8.69 -17.01
CA LYS A 281 -16.02 -8.82 -17.71
C LYS A 281 -16.11 -7.80 -18.86
N SER A 282 -16.50 -8.26 -20.04
CA SER A 282 -16.82 -7.44 -21.22
C SER A 282 -18.23 -7.75 -21.71
N ASP A 283 -18.70 -7.02 -22.72
CA ASP A 283 -19.93 -7.29 -23.44
C ASP A 283 -19.92 -8.63 -24.22
N GLN A 284 -18.72 -9.15 -24.51
CA GLN A 284 -18.49 -10.41 -25.21
C GLN A 284 -18.20 -11.60 -24.27
N GLY A 285 -18.21 -11.37 -22.95
CA GLY A 285 -17.92 -12.38 -21.95
C GLY A 285 -16.76 -12.04 -21.02
N VAL A 286 -16.23 -13.02 -20.33
CA VAL A 286 -15.07 -12.86 -19.45
C VAL A 286 -13.80 -12.99 -20.27
N ILE A 287 -12.93 -11.97 -20.17
CA ILE A 287 -11.60 -11.98 -20.79
C ILE A 287 -10.62 -12.52 -19.76
N ASP A 288 -9.98 -13.65 -20.11
CA ASP A 288 -8.92 -14.25 -19.31
C ASP A 288 -7.61 -13.49 -19.56
N PRO A 289 -6.87 -13.03 -18.49
CA PRO A 289 -5.58 -12.36 -18.65
C PRO A 289 -4.50 -13.23 -19.32
N PHE A 290 -4.66 -14.55 -19.30
CA PHE A 290 -3.69 -15.49 -19.91
C PHE A 290 -3.97 -15.82 -21.36
N THR A 291 -4.98 -15.20 -21.98
CA THR A 291 -5.23 -15.37 -23.42
C THR A 291 -4.06 -14.86 -24.28
N GLU A 292 -3.83 -15.49 -25.44
CA GLU A 292 -2.82 -15.04 -26.39
C GLU A 292 -3.23 -13.76 -27.15
N ASP A 293 -4.52 -13.48 -27.20
CA ASP A 293 -5.05 -12.29 -27.86
C ASP A 293 -4.83 -11.04 -27.03
N PHE A 294 -4.40 -9.96 -27.68
CA PHE A 294 -4.26 -8.67 -27.02
C PHE A 294 -5.65 -8.12 -26.66
N SER A 295 -5.82 -7.76 -25.40
CA SER A 295 -7.01 -7.06 -24.91
C SER A 295 -6.61 -5.90 -24.02
N ALA A 296 -7.35 -4.80 -24.09
CA ALA A 296 -7.13 -3.62 -23.26
C ALA A 296 -8.41 -2.80 -23.14
N PHE A 297 -8.53 -2.01 -22.08
CA PHE A 297 -9.55 -0.98 -21.98
C PHE A 297 -8.94 0.34 -21.52
N VAL A 298 -9.50 1.44 -22.03
CA VAL A 298 -9.08 2.78 -21.65
C VAL A 298 -9.81 3.20 -20.37
N PHE A 299 -9.08 3.45 -19.30
CA PHE A 299 -9.67 3.92 -18.05
C PHE A 299 -9.46 5.42 -17.83
N LYS A 300 -8.50 6.05 -18.52
CA LYS A 300 -8.23 7.48 -18.44
C LYS A 300 -7.67 8.04 -19.72
N ILE A 301 -8.01 9.29 -20.03
CA ILE A 301 -7.39 10.10 -21.08
C ILE A 301 -6.72 11.29 -20.39
N GLN A 302 -5.42 11.43 -20.56
CA GLN A 302 -4.66 12.49 -19.94
C GLN A 302 -3.98 13.36 -21.00
N ALA A 303 -4.22 14.68 -20.92
CA ALA A 303 -3.58 15.66 -21.79
C ALA A 303 -2.21 16.08 -21.23
N ASN A 304 -1.29 16.45 -22.13
CA ASN A 304 0.01 17.04 -21.82
C ASN A 304 0.90 16.16 -20.91
N MET A 305 0.84 14.85 -21.03
CA MET A 305 1.70 13.91 -20.30
C MET A 305 3.19 14.13 -20.61
N ASN A 306 3.49 14.53 -21.86
CA ASN A 306 4.81 15.00 -22.27
C ASN A 306 4.78 16.52 -22.39
N LYS A 307 5.55 17.23 -21.56
CA LYS A 307 5.65 18.72 -21.57
C LYS A 307 6.16 19.29 -22.91
N ALA A 308 6.86 18.47 -23.71
CA ALA A 308 7.37 18.86 -25.02
C ALA A 308 6.32 18.76 -26.13
N HIS A 309 5.22 18.04 -25.90
CA HIS A 309 4.14 17.83 -26.87
C HIS A 309 2.79 18.07 -26.22
N ARG A 310 1.90 18.81 -26.92
CA ARG A 310 0.53 19.10 -26.46
C ARG A 310 -0.44 17.98 -26.84
N ASP A 311 -0.04 16.74 -26.73
CA ASP A 311 -0.85 15.60 -27.13
C ASP A 311 -1.65 15.03 -25.95
N SER A 312 -2.77 14.40 -26.26
CA SER A 312 -3.53 13.60 -25.31
C SER A 312 -2.97 12.19 -25.27
N CYS A 313 -2.73 11.65 -24.06
CA CYS A 313 -2.31 10.27 -23.87
C CYS A 313 -3.49 9.42 -23.38
N LEU A 314 -3.66 8.25 -23.99
CA LEU A 314 -4.61 7.23 -23.54
C LEU A 314 -3.93 6.36 -22.48
N LEU A 315 -4.52 6.32 -21.29
CA LEU A 315 -4.14 5.40 -20.23
C LEU A 315 -5.09 4.21 -20.26
N TYR A 316 -4.54 3.03 -20.45
CA TYR A 316 -5.29 1.78 -20.52
C TYR A 316 -4.57 0.67 -19.78
N THR A 317 -5.30 -0.39 -19.41
CA THR A 317 -4.72 -1.60 -18.85
C THR A 317 -4.70 -2.70 -19.91
N SER A 318 -3.60 -3.46 -19.92
CA SER A 318 -3.48 -4.68 -20.70
C SER A 318 -2.83 -5.75 -19.82
N PRO A 319 -3.41 -6.93 -19.71
CA PRO A 319 -2.75 -8.05 -19.07
C PRO A 319 -1.63 -8.65 -19.94
N SER A 320 -1.60 -8.33 -21.23
CA SER A 320 -0.64 -8.90 -22.17
C SER A 320 0.70 -8.17 -22.15
N PRO A 321 1.84 -8.89 -22.04
CA PRO A 321 3.17 -8.31 -22.22
C PRO A 321 3.49 -7.91 -23.67
N ARG A 322 2.60 -8.20 -24.62
CA ARG A 322 2.68 -7.75 -26.03
C ARG A 322 2.05 -6.37 -26.24
N ASP A 323 1.73 -5.68 -25.17
CA ASP A 323 1.23 -4.32 -25.21
C ASP A 323 2.09 -3.45 -26.13
N PRO A 324 1.55 -2.84 -27.23
CA PRO A 324 2.33 -2.02 -28.11
C PRO A 324 2.93 -0.85 -27.33
N LYS A 325 4.23 -0.72 -27.39
CA LYS A 325 4.90 0.48 -26.86
C LYS A 325 4.35 1.67 -27.63
N THR A 326 3.57 2.49 -26.97
CA THR A 326 3.22 3.80 -27.51
C THR A 326 4.52 4.59 -27.62
N SER A 327 4.97 4.77 -28.84
CA SER A 327 6.09 5.63 -29.21
C SER A 327 5.78 7.10 -28.92
#